data_1bbcf40b9da8ba9de5332fa960d7e85a
#
_entry.id   1bbcf40b9da8ba9de5332fa960d7e85a
#
_cell.length_a   1.000
_cell.length_b   1.000
_cell.length_c   1.000
_cell.angle_alpha   90.00
_cell.angle_beta   90.00
_cell.angle_gamma   90.00
#
_symmetry.space_group_name_H-M   'P 1'
#
loop_
_entity.id
_entity.type
_entity.pdbx_description
1 polymer ?
#
loop_
_entity_poly.entity_id
_entity_poly.type
_entity_poly.pdbx_seq_one_letter_code
_entity_poly.pdbx_strand_id
1 'polypeptide(L)'
;MLHVFDLDEKDKMILELLEKNPEMTQNDIARVVGLSQPSVGARIKRLKELGLISHVYGLNLKNSGLYVVKVDIKCRNPRKIVERFKRCPHFLNSFIVAGNKNLTLLFIGEDLSTVEAIIDRHLRPNSDVVDLDVGIVIKAERDMVMPIKILVEKTGSPCGSNCEECEYYISELCNGCPATTYYRGKLWK
;
A
#
# COMPACT_ATOMS: atom_id res chain seq x y z
N MET A 1 6.88 -12.39 -18.16
CA MET A 1 7.75 -13.38 -17.50
C MET A 1 8.64 -12.64 -16.53
N LEU A 2 8.58 -12.97 -15.23
CA LEU A 2 9.54 -12.47 -14.26
C LEU A 2 10.84 -13.23 -14.50
N HIS A 3 11.85 -12.55 -15.04
CA HIS A 3 13.18 -13.12 -15.08
C HIS A 3 13.68 -13.22 -13.64
N VAL A 4 14.09 -14.41 -13.21
CA VAL A 4 14.93 -14.57 -12.03
C VAL A 4 16.21 -13.81 -12.35
N PHE A 5 16.45 -12.71 -11.64
CA PHE A 5 17.63 -11.89 -11.86
C PHE A 5 18.89 -12.73 -11.58
N ASP A 6 19.85 -12.69 -12.49
CA ASP A 6 21.14 -13.33 -12.30
C ASP A 6 21.96 -12.48 -11.30
N LEU A 7 21.85 -12.88 -10.03
CA LEU A 7 22.56 -12.26 -8.90
C LEU A 7 23.78 -13.12 -8.57
N ASP A 8 24.97 -12.55 -8.69
CA ASP A 8 26.17 -13.21 -8.22
C ASP A 8 26.27 -13.21 -6.68
N GLU A 9 27.23 -13.93 -6.12
CA GLU A 9 27.40 -14.04 -4.68
C GLU A 9 27.69 -12.68 -4.01
N LYS A 10 28.35 -11.75 -4.70
CA LYS A 10 28.62 -10.41 -4.18
C LYS A 10 27.33 -9.56 -4.12
N ASP A 11 26.45 -9.70 -5.12
CA ASP A 11 25.14 -9.02 -5.09
C ASP A 11 24.30 -9.51 -3.92
N LYS A 12 24.26 -10.83 -3.70
CA LYS A 12 23.52 -11.42 -2.55
C LYS A 12 24.08 -10.96 -1.21
N MET A 13 25.41 -10.90 -1.06
CA MET A 13 26.04 -10.37 0.15
C MET A 13 25.69 -8.89 0.40
N ILE A 14 25.70 -8.06 -0.67
CA ILE A 14 25.33 -6.66 -0.58
C ILE A 14 23.87 -6.51 -0.12
N LEU A 15 22.95 -7.31 -0.71
CA LEU A 15 21.52 -7.31 -0.33
C LEU A 15 21.35 -7.69 1.14
N GLU A 16 22.01 -8.75 1.62
CA GLU A 16 21.95 -9.19 3.02
C GLU A 16 22.45 -8.11 4.00
N LEU A 17 23.55 -7.43 3.66
CA LEU A 17 24.10 -6.36 4.49
C LEU A 17 23.15 -5.17 4.58
N LEU A 18 22.54 -4.77 3.45
CA LEU A 18 21.57 -3.68 3.40
C LEU A 18 20.23 -4.05 4.06
N GLU A 19 19.83 -5.33 4.04
CA GLU A 19 18.65 -5.80 4.79
C GLU A 19 18.89 -5.68 6.31
N LYS A 20 20.08 -6.05 6.79
CA LYS A 20 20.43 -5.97 8.21
C LYS A 20 20.64 -4.54 8.69
N ASN A 21 21.25 -3.70 7.86
CA ASN A 21 21.52 -2.30 8.16
C ASN A 21 21.38 -1.44 6.88
N PRO A 22 20.19 -0.85 6.65
CA PRO A 22 19.94 0.00 5.47
C PRO A 22 20.82 1.24 5.38
N GLU A 23 21.36 1.72 6.51
CA GLU A 23 22.23 2.89 6.60
C GLU A 23 23.73 2.54 6.49
N MET A 24 24.08 1.28 6.21
CA MET A 24 25.46 0.86 6.07
C MET A 24 26.14 1.58 4.91
N THR A 25 27.33 2.17 5.16
CA THR A 25 28.04 2.92 4.12
C THR A 25 28.60 1.99 3.04
N GLN A 26 28.74 2.49 1.81
CA GLN A 26 29.35 1.72 0.73
C GLN A 26 30.80 1.31 1.03
N ASN A 27 31.53 2.09 1.83
CA ASN A 27 32.87 1.76 2.28
C ASN A 27 32.87 0.54 3.25
N ASP A 28 31.90 0.48 4.15
CA ASP A 28 31.79 -0.64 5.08
C ASP A 28 31.35 -1.91 4.35
N ILE A 29 30.40 -1.78 3.44
CA ILE A 29 29.99 -2.89 2.57
C ILE A 29 31.21 -3.40 1.77
N ALA A 30 31.99 -2.49 1.18
CA ALA A 30 33.16 -2.84 0.36
C ALA A 30 34.19 -3.66 1.16
N ARG A 31 34.46 -3.27 2.41
CA ARG A 31 35.35 -4.04 3.30
C ARG A 31 34.83 -5.46 3.56
N VAL A 32 33.53 -5.62 3.80
CA VAL A 32 32.95 -6.93 4.10
C VAL A 32 32.91 -7.84 2.88
N VAL A 33 32.50 -7.30 1.71
CA VAL A 33 32.36 -8.10 0.50
C VAL A 33 33.69 -8.29 -0.27
N GLY A 34 34.78 -7.61 0.14
CA GLY A 34 36.07 -7.69 -0.53
C GLY A 34 36.08 -7.06 -1.92
N LEU A 35 35.42 -5.90 -2.08
CA LEU A 35 35.37 -5.12 -3.32
C LEU A 35 35.85 -3.70 -3.07
N SER A 36 36.11 -2.94 -4.14
CA SER A 36 36.32 -1.50 -4.04
C SER A 36 34.98 -0.78 -3.82
N GLN A 37 34.99 0.38 -3.15
CA GLN A 37 33.80 1.20 -2.95
C GLN A 37 33.09 1.57 -4.28
N PRO A 38 33.79 1.98 -5.35
CA PRO A 38 33.14 2.25 -6.65
C PRO A 38 32.43 1.01 -7.22
N SER A 39 33.02 -0.20 -7.04
CA SER A 39 32.40 -1.45 -7.49
C SER A 39 31.11 -1.76 -6.72
N VAL A 40 31.10 -1.53 -5.41
CA VAL A 40 29.89 -1.66 -4.58
C VAL A 40 28.84 -0.62 -5.01
N GLY A 41 29.23 0.62 -5.23
CA GLY A 41 28.35 1.68 -5.70
C GLY A 41 27.68 1.35 -7.05
N ALA A 42 28.45 0.84 -8.00
CA ALA A 42 27.93 0.41 -9.30
C ALA A 42 26.92 -0.75 -9.16
N ARG A 43 27.20 -1.74 -8.31
CA ARG A 43 26.29 -2.86 -8.03
C ARG A 43 24.99 -2.41 -7.36
N ILE A 44 25.08 -1.58 -6.32
CA ILE A 44 23.88 -1.01 -5.65
C ILE A 44 23.04 -0.20 -6.65
N LYS A 45 23.68 0.60 -7.52
CA LYS A 45 22.97 1.34 -8.57
C LYS A 45 22.23 0.40 -9.50
N ARG A 46 22.91 -0.65 -10.00
CA ARG A 46 22.29 -1.67 -10.86
C ARG A 46 21.10 -2.36 -10.16
N LEU A 47 21.23 -2.75 -8.90
CA LEU A 47 20.17 -3.40 -8.13
C LEU A 47 18.95 -2.47 -7.93
N LYS A 48 19.19 -1.16 -7.77
CA LYS A 48 18.13 -0.14 -7.72
C LYS A 48 17.44 0.03 -9.08
N GLU A 49 18.18 0.12 -10.16
CA GLU A 49 17.65 0.22 -11.53
C GLU A 49 16.82 -1.00 -11.93
N LEU A 50 17.18 -2.19 -11.43
CA LEU A 50 16.41 -3.42 -11.57
C LEU A 50 15.18 -3.48 -10.64
N GLY A 51 15.00 -2.51 -9.73
CA GLY A 51 13.90 -2.48 -8.77
C GLY A 51 14.02 -3.51 -7.64
N LEU A 52 15.20 -4.13 -7.46
CA LEU A 52 15.45 -5.12 -6.40
C LEU A 52 15.73 -4.48 -5.04
N ILE A 53 16.21 -3.24 -5.04
CA ILE A 53 16.40 -2.42 -3.84
C ILE A 53 15.60 -1.14 -3.98
N SER A 54 14.81 -0.80 -2.96
CA SER A 54 14.15 0.48 -2.84
C SER A 54 14.24 1.00 -1.40
N HIS A 55 14.42 2.31 -1.25
CA HIS A 55 14.21 2.99 0.03
C HIS A 55 12.80 3.52 0.06
N VAL A 56 12.01 3.08 1.03
CA VAL A 56 10.63 3.54 1.20
C VAL A 56 10.53 4.32 2.51
N TYR A 57 10.20 5.60 2.41
CA TYR A 57 9.79 6.41 3.55
C TYR A 57 8.26 6.41 3.60
N GLY A 58 7.69 6.06 4.75
CA GLY A 58 6.25 5.93 4.90
C GLY A 58 5.84 5.75 6.36
N LEU A 59 4.55 5.56 6.58
CA LEU A 59 4.05 5.17 7.90
C LEU A 59 4.28 3.68 8.14
N ASN A 60 4.81 3.35 9.32
CA ASN A 60 4.82 1.98 9.79
C ASN A 60 3.44 1.62 10.33
N LEU A 61 2.67 0.89 9.53
CA LEU A 61 1.28 0.55 9.83
C LEU A 61 1.15 -0.30 11.10
N LYS A 62 2.16 -1.08 11.46
CA LYS A 62 2.20 -1.85 12.71
C LYS A 62 2.06 -0.97 13.94
N ASN A 63 2.58 0.25 13.90
CA ASN A 63 2.67 1.17 15.03
C ASN A 63 1.85 2.46 14.83
N SER A 64 1.12 2.58 13.71
CA SER A 64 0.43 3.82 13.33
C SER A 64 -0.89 4.06 14.07
N GLY A 65 -1.48 3.03 14.68
CA GLY A 65 -2.83 3.07 15.22
C GLY A 65 -3.93 3.05 14.15
N LEU A 66 -3.58 2.92 12.87
CA LEU A 66 -4.55 2.80 11.79
C LEU A 66 -5.04 1.36 11.65
N TYR A 67 -6.32 1.23 11.32
CA TYR A 67 -6.88 -0.05 10.92
C TYR A 67 -6.45 -0.40 9.49
N VAL A 68 -5.99 -1.63 9.31
CA VAL A 68 -5.74 -2.21 7.99
C VAL A 68 -6.83 -3.23 7.71
N VAL A 69 -7.55 -3.05 6.62
CA VAL A 69 -8.65 -3.92 6.20
C VAL A 69 -8.28 -4.58 4.88
N LYS A 70 -8.38 -5.90 4.87
CA LYS A 70 -8.19 -6.74 3.68
C LYS A 70 -9.55 -7.11 3.10
N VAL A 71 -9.72 -6.96 1.79
CA VAL A 71 -10.93 -7.36 1.07
C VAL A 71 -10.53 -8.33 -0.04
N ASP A 72 -10.92 -9.59 0.13
CA ASP A 72 -10.73 -10.62 -0.89
C ASP A 72 -11.98 -10.70 -1.79
N ILE A 73 -11.80 -10.56 -3.07
CA ILE A 73 -12.89 -10.36 -4.02
C ILE A 73 -12.83 -11.43 -5.10
N LYS A 74 -13.98 -12.05 -5.40
CA LYS A 74 -14.22 -12.74 -6.65
C LYS A 74 -14.87 -11.76 -7.61
N CYS A 75 -14.20 -11.42 -8.71
CA CYS A 75 -14.71 -10.42 -9.64
C CYS A 75 -14.43 -10.78 -11.10
N ARG A 76 -15.23 -10.16 -12.01
CA ARG A 76 -15.08 -10.35 -13.46
C ARG A 76 -13.91 -9.59 -14.03
N ASN A 77 -13.67 -8.35 -13.55
CA ASN A 77 -12.61 -7.49 -14.05
C ASN A 77 -11.80 -6.84 -12.90
N PRO A 78 -10.74 -7.52 -12.39
CA PRO A 78 -9.92 -7.00 -11.30
C PRO A 78 -9.31 -5.62 -11.60
N ARG A 79 -8.81 -5.41 -12.83
CA ARG A 79 -8.14 -4.15 -13.20
C ARG A 79 -9.07 -2.95 -13.11
N LYS A 80 -10.33 -3.10 -13.55
CA LYS A 80 -11.33 -2.03 -13.50
C LYS A 80 -11.66 -1.62 -12.05
N ILE A 81 -11.73 -2.61 -11.14
CA ILE A 81 -11.95 -2.35 -9.72
C ILE A 81 -10.76 -1.60 -9.12
N VAL A 82 -9.53 -2.07 -9.37
CA VAL A 82 -8.31 -1.41 -8.87
C VAL A 82 -8.21 0.03 -9.35
N GLU A 83 -8.51 0.29 -10.64
CA GLU A 83 -8.45 1.64 -11.24
C GLU A 83 -9.31 2.65 -10.49
N ARG A 84 -10.49 2.22 -10.03
CA ARG A 84 -11.41 3.06 -9.25
C ARG A 84 -10.79 3.56 -7.94
N PHE A 85 -9.92 2.76 -7.31
CA PHE A 85 -9.36 3.06 -6.00
C PHE A 85 -7.97 3.69 -6.04
N LYS A 86 -7.26 3.71 -7.17
CA LYS A 86 -5.88 4.22 -7.27
C LYS A 86 -5.65 5.61 -6.67
N ARG A 87 -6.67 6.49 -6.71
CA ARG A 87 -6.59 7.84 -6.14
C ARG A 87 -7.26 7.96 -4.77
N CYS A 88 -7.85 6.89 -4.24
CA CYS A 88 -8.50 6.91 -2.94
C CYS A 88 -7.44 6.99 -1.83
N PRO A 89 -7.48 8.00 -0.93
CA PRO A 89 -6.51 8.11 0.16
C PRO A 89 -6.51 6.93 1.13
N HIS A 90 -7.65 6.25 1.26
CA HIS A 90 -7.79 5.04 2.07
C HIS A 90 -7.26 3.78 1.39
N PHE A 91 -6.99 3.81 0.08
CA PHE A 91 -6.48 2.65 -0.65
C PHE A 91 -4.97 2.52 -0.45
N LEU A 92 -4.56 1.36 0.05
CA LEU A 92 -3.16 1.08 0.37
C LEU A 92 -2.45 0.32 -0.75
N ASN A 93 -3.02 -0.81 -1.18
CA ASN A 93 -2.45 -1.68 -2.20
C ASN A 93 -3.49 -2.66 -2.74
N SER A 94 -3.13 -3.36 -3.81
CA SER A 94 -3.93 -4.46 -4.36
C SER A 94 -3.06 -5.58 -4.92
N PHE A 95 -3.60 -6.80 -4.91
CA PHE A 95 -2.99 -7.98 -5.52
C PHE A 95 -4.01 -8.65 -6.42
N ILE A 96 -3.66 -8.83 -7.71
CA ILE A 96 -4.41 -9.72 -8.60
C ILE A 96 -3.81 -11.10 -8.40
N VAL A 97 -4.61 -12.04 -7.95
CA VAL A 97 -4.16 -13.38 -7.54
C VAL A 97 -4.84 -14.46 -8.37
N ALA A 98 -4.22 -15.60 -8.50
CA ALA A 98 -4.83 -16.81 -9.07
C ALA A 98 -5.62 -17.54 -7.97
N GLY A 99 -6.89 -17.86 -8.23
CA GLY A 99 -7.74 -18.57 -7.28
C GLY A 99 -9.22 -18.17 -7.38
N ASN A 100 -10.04 -18.69 -6.45
CA ASN A 100 -11.47 -18.40 -6.42
C ASN A 100 -11.74 -16.90 -6.15
N LYS A 101 -11.06 -16.31 -5.18
CA LYS A 101 -10.94 -14.86 -5.01
C LYS A 101 -9.74 -14.42 -5.85
N ASN A 102 -9.97 -13.61 -6.87
CA ASN A 102 -8.95 -13.23 -7.85
C ASN A 102 -8.41 -11.80 -7.69
N LEU A 103 -8.86 -11.09 -6.66
CA LEU A 103 -8.39 -9.76 -6.30
C LEU A 103 -8.38 -9.60 -4.78
N THR A 104 -7.27 -9.11 -4.23
CA THR A 104 -7.19 -8.64 -2.85
C THR A 104 -6.94 -7.13 -2.86
N LEU A 105 -7.73 -6.38 -2.10
CA LEU A 105 -7.51 -4.96 -1.84
C LEU A 105 -7.12 -4.77 -0.38
N LEU A 106 -6.22 -3.83 -0.13
CA LEU A 106 -5.88 -3.37 1.21
C LEU A 106 -6.30 -1.92 1.37
N PHE A 107 -7.05 -1.64 2.42
CA PHE A 107 -7.48 -0.31 2.82
C PHE A 107 -6.93 0.04 4.20
N ILE A 108 -6.83 1.35 4.45
CA ILE A 108 -6.49 1.90 5.76
C ILE A 108 -7.53 2.92 6.19
N GLY A 109 -7.73 3.04 7.50
CA GLY A 109 -8.61 4.05 8.08
C GLY A 109 -8.28 4.33 9.53
N GLU A 110 -8.70 5.49 10.02
CA GLU A 110 -8.62 5.86 11.44
C GLU A 110 -9.68 5.12 12.25
N ASP A 111 -10.76 4.68 11.58
CA ASP A 111 -11.84 3.88 12.13
C ASP A 111 -12.33 2.84 11.12
N LEU A 112 -12.93 1.79 11.61
CA LEU A 112 -13.43 0.69 10.80
C LEU A 112 -14.70 1.05 10.05
N SER A 113 -15.55 1.88 10.61
CA SER A 113 -16.85 2.26 10.03
C SER A 113 -16.65 3.07 8.73
N THR A 114 -15.65 3.94 8.69
CA THR A 114 -15.26 4.65 7.45
C THR A 114 -14.81 3.68 6.35
N VAL A 115 -14.00 2.66 6.69
CA VAL A 115 -13.55 1.67 5.68
C VAL A 115 -14.72 0.80 5.22
N GLU A 116 -15.62 0.40 6.14
CA GLU A 116 -16.82 -0.37 5.78
C GLU A 116 -17.75 0.44 4.88
N ALA A 117 -17.94 1.73 5.14
CA ALA A 117 -18.72 2.63 4.28
C ALA A 117 -18.14 2.71 2.85
N ILE A 118 -16.82 2.68 2.70
CA ILE A 118 -16.16 2.63 1.38
C ILE A 118 -16.48 1.30 0.67
N ILE A 119 -16.41 0.19 1.40
CA ILE A 119 -16.69 -1.15 0.86
C ILE A 119 -18.15 -1.25 0.43
N ASP A 120 -19.07 -0.88 1.30
CA ASP A 120 -20.50 -0.91 1.06
C ASP A 120 -20.93 -0.05 -0.13
N ARG A 121 -20.33 1.13 -0.25
CA ARG A 121 -20.70 2.06 -1.32
C ARG A 121 -20.10 1.70 -2.67
N HIS A 122 -18.91 1.10 -2.70
CA HIS A 122 -18.14 0.97 -3.94
C HIS A 122 -17.85 -0.46 -4.38
N LEU A 123 -17.89 -1.43 -3.47
CA LEU A 123 -17.60 -2.83 -3.79
C LEU A 123 -18.85 -3.67 -3.80
N ARG A 124 -19.69 -3.64 -2.76
CA ARG A 124 -20.90 -4.50 -2.68
C ARG A 124 -21.90 -4.25 -3.83
N PRO A 125 -22.22 -3.02 -4.24
CA PRO A 125 -23.13 -2.77 -5.35
C PRO A 125 -22.48 -2.87 -6.72
N ASN A 126 -21.17 -3.18 -6.81
CA ASN A 126 -20.46 -3.20 -8.09
C ASN A 126 -20.79 -4.48 -8.88
N SER A 127 -21.35 -4.33 -10.08
CA SER A 127 -21.74 -5.45 -10.94
C SER A 127 -20.59 -6.36 -11.37
N ASP A 128 -19.35 -5.88 -11.34
CA ASP A 128 -18.15 -6.69 -11.59
C ASP A 128 -17.77 -7.56 -10.38
N VAL A 129 -18.26 -7.26 -9.18
CA VAL A 129 -18.04 -8.05 -7.95
C VAL A 129 -19.07 -9.18 -7.92
N VAL A 130 -18.59 -10.40 -7.77
CA VAL A 130 -19.43 -11.61 -7.63
C VAL A 130 -19.62 -11.97 -6.18
N ASP A 131 -18.53 -11.86 -5.40
CA ASP A 131 -18.49 -12.21 -3.99
C ASP A 131 -17.27 -11.54 -3.32
N LEU A 132 -17.37 -11.19 -2.04
CA LEU A 132 -16.28 -10.58 -1.28
C LEU A 132 -16.28 -10.99 0.19
N ASP A 133 -15.08 -11.09 0.75
CA ASP A 133 -14.82 -11.30 2.18
C ASP A 133 -14.03 -10.12 2.72
N VAL A 134 -14.45 -9.60 3.87
CA VAL A 134 -13.78 -8.51 4.58
C VAL A 134 -13.06 -9.07 5.79
N GLY A 135 -11.78 -8.79 5.91
CA GLY A 135 -10.95 -9.18 7.04
C GLY A 135 -10.23 -7.98 7.65
N ILE A 136 -10.25 -7.86 8.96
CA ILE A 136 -9.50 -6.85 9.71
C ILE A 136 -8.14 -7.44 10.08
N VAL A 137 -7.06 -6.74 9.76
CA VAL A 137 -5.71 -7.15 10.18
C VAL A 137 -5.53 -6.84 11.66
N ILE A 138 -5.44 -7.88 12.47
CA ILE A 138 -5.28 -7.74 13.93
C ILE A 138 -3.84 -7.41 14.30
N LYS A 139 -2.87 -8.03 13.62
CA LYS A 139 -1.44 -7.87 13.92
C LYS A 139 -0.58 -8.13 12.71
N ALA A 140 0.43 -7.30 12.51
CA ALA A 140 1.54 -7.56 11.59
C ALA A 140 2.75 -8.06 12.39
N GLU A 141 3.34 -9.19 12.00
CA GLU A 141 4.55 -9.72 12.67
C GLU A 141 5.78 -8.86 12.35
N ARG A 142 5.94 -8.45 11.09
CA ARG A 142 7.02 -7.57 10.65
C ARG A 142 6.53 -6.15 10.48
N ASP A 143 7.46 -5.20 10.44
CA ASP A 143 7.17 -3.83 10.10
C ASP A 143 6.58 -3.74 8.69
N MET A 144 5.51 -2.95 8.56
CA MET A 144 4.81 -2.71 7.31
C MET A 144 4.86 -1.21 7.01
N VAL A 145 5.97 -0.78 6.41
CA VAL A 145 6.18 0.62 6.04
C VAL A 145 5.59 0.87 4.66
N MET A 146 4.61 1.77 4.59
CA MET A 146 3.91 2.09 3.34
C MET A 146 3.93 3.59 3.06
N PRO A 147 4.21 4.00 1.80
CA PRO A 147 4.13 5.40 1.39
C PRO A 147 2.66 5.83 1.34
N ILE A 148 2.24 6.60 2.34
CA ILE A 148 0.89 7.14 2.43
C ILE A 148 0.97 8.64 2.15
N LYS A 149 0.17 9.12 1.20
CA LYS A 149 0.04 10.55 0.94
C LYS A 149 -0.78 11.20 2.06
N ILE A 150 -0.12 11.78 3.05
CA ILE A 150 -0.78 12.41 4.22
C ILE A 150 -1.40 13.76 3.82
N LEU A 151 -0.67 14.57 3.06
CA LEU A 151 -1.18 15.84 2.57
C LEU A 151 -1.99 15.61 1.29
N VAL A 152 -3.30 15.61 1.41
CA VAL A 152 -4.24 15.38 0.31
C VAL A 152 -4.88 16.69 -0.10
N GLU A 153 -4.76 17.06 -1.39
CA GLU A 153 -5.41 18.23 -1.95
C GLU A 153 -6.93 18.08 -1.93
N LYS A 154 -7.64 19.15 -1.57
CA LYS A 154 -9.10 19.17 -1.45
C LYS A 154 -9.76 19.42 -2.82
N THR A 155 -9.53 18.51 -3.77
CA THR A 155 -10.01 18.61 -5.16
C THR A 155 -11.34 17.91 -5.41
N GLY A 156 -11.94 17.33 -4.37
CA GLY A 156 -13.16 16.54 -4.47
C GLY A 156 -12.90 15.04 -4.31
N SER A 157 -13.95 14.28 -4.04
CA SER A 157 -13.87 12.83 -3.85
C SER A 157 -13.43 12.11 -5.13
N PRO A 158 -12.28 11.39 -5.15
CA PRO A 158 -11.79 10.70 -6.34
C PRO A 158 -12.75 9.63 -6.89
N CYS A 159 -13.64 9.11 -6.04
CA CYS A 159 -14.65 8.12 -6.41
C CYS A 159 -15.99 8.74 -6.84
N GLY A 160 -16.08 10.07 -6.90
CA GLY A 160 -17.29 10.79 -7.28
C GLY A 160 -18.39 10.83 -6.21
N SER A 161 -18.09 10.42 -4.96
CA SER A 161 -19.06 10.46 -3.87
C SER A 161 -19.30 11.89 -3.38
N ASN A 162 -20.58 12.26 -3.19
CA ASN A 162 -20.97 13.49 -2.50
C ASN A 162 -21.22 13.17 -1.02
N CYS A 163 -20.39 13.76 -0.12
CA CYS A 163 -20.52 13.54 1.33
C CYS A 163 -21.80 14.17 1.90
N GLU A 164 -22.27 15.29 1.36
CA GLU A 164 -23.47 15.98 1.86
C GLU A 164 -24.74 15.12 1.76
N GLU A 165 -24.82 14.29 0.71
CA GLU A 165 -25.95 13.41 0.44
C GLU A 165 -25.68 11.95 0.85
N CYS A 166 -24.51 11.69 1.43
CA CYS A 166 -24.09 10.35 1.78
C CYS A 166 -24.65 9.92 3.13
N GLU A 167 -25.50 8.91 3.16
CA GLU A 167 -26.09 8.35 4.37
C GLU A 167 -25.04 7.99 5.43
N TYR A 168 -23.93 7.36 5.05
CA TYR A 168 -22.84 7.03 5.97
C TYR A 168 -22.18 8.26 6.58
N TYR A 169 -22.08 9.36 5.85
CA TYR A 169 -21.53 10.60 6.37
C TYR A 169 -22.51 11.33 7.28
N ILE A 170 -23.79 11.39 6.89
CA ILE A 170 -24.86 12.03 7.65
C ILE A 170 -25.08 11.30 8.98
N SER A 171 -25.04 9.97 8.98
CA SER A 171 -25.18 9.12 10.19
C SER A 171 -23.90 8.97 11.00
N GLU A 172 -22.86 9.74 10.69
CA GLU A 172 -21.55 9.72 11.39
C GLU A 172 -20.79 8.36 11.33
N LEU A 173 -21.19 7.47 10.45
CA LEU A 173 -20.50 6.19 10.20
C LEU A 173 -19.29 6.32 9.28
N CYS A 174 -19.05 7.51 8.70
CA CYS A 174 -17.92 7.79 7.84
C CYS A 174 -17.34 9.17 8.13
N ASN A 175 -16.04 9.26 8.30
CA ASN A 175 -15.32 10.53 8.52
C ASN A 175 -15.20 11.41 7.26
N GLY A 176 -15.81 11.03 6.15
CA GLY A 176 -15.71 11.75 4.89
C GLY A 176 -14.40 11.45 4.13
N CYS A 177 -14.34 11.89 2.87
CA CYS A 177 -13.17 11.67 2.05
C CYS A 177 -12.06 12.69 2.37
N PRO A 178 -10.81 12.27 2.62
CA PRO A 178 -9.68 13.18 2.86
C PRO A 178 -9.44 14.20 1.74
N ALA A 179 -9.86 13.92 0.51
CA ALA A 179 -9.76 14.84 -0.62
C ALA A 179 -10.90 15.88 -0.69
N THR A 180 -11.73 15.98 0.33
CA THR A 180 -12.84 16.94 0.43
C THR A 180 -12.73 17.81 1.69
N THR A 181 -13.47 18.90 1.72
CA THR A 181 -13.63 19.74 2.92
C THR A 181 -14.47 19.08 4.01
N TYR A 182 -15.18 17.99 3.68
CA TYR A 182 -16.03 17.24 4.59
C TYR A 182 -15.28 16.25 5.49
N TYR A 183 -13.96 16.09 5.30
CA TYR A 183 -13.18 15.17 6.11
C TYR A 183 -13.09 15.62 7.58
N ARG A 184 -13.53 14.76 8.49
CA ARG A 184 -13.58 14.95 9.95
C ARG A 184 -12.44 14.25 10.69
N GLY A 185 -11.66 13.40 10.02
CA GLY A 185 -10.54 12.65 10.60
C GLY A 185 -9.34 13.55 10.92
N LYS A 186 -8.27 12.93 11.44
CA LYS A 186 -7.07 13.64 11.93
C LYS A 186 -5.84 13.40 11.06
N LEU A 187 -5.75 12.24 10.38
CA LEU A 187 -4.55 11.83 9.66
C LEU A 187 -4.30 12.69 8.40
N TRP A 188 -5.33 12.89 7.59
CA TRP A 188 -5.26 13.60 6.32
C TRP A 188 -5.74 15.04 6.47
N LYS A 189 -4.83 15.93 6.75
CA LYS A 189 -5.15 17.37 6.88
C LYS A 189 -4.66 18.16 5.67
#